data_d27fee5587af6aa8c7815c37a8f835a5
#
_entry.id   d27fee5587af6aa8c7815c37a8f835a5
#
_cell.length_a   1.000
_cell.length_b   1.000
_cell.length_c   1.000
_cell.angle_alpha   90.00
_cell.angle_beta   90.00
_cell.angle_gamma   90.00
#
_symmetry.space_group_name_H-M   'P 1'
#
loop_
_entity.id
_entity.type
_entity.pdbx_description
1 polymer ?
#
loop_
_entity_poly.entity_id
_entity_poly.type
_entity_poly.pdbx_seq_one_letter_code
_entity_poly.pdbx_strand_id
1 'polypeptide(L)'
;MARRKGRIKDKWREKRWVNVNAPDSFNKVPIAYVPITDDENASGRVIEVTLFDILKGDPSQHQYKIYFQIDKVDGDKASTIFKRFEYSKEFLRSLVRRGSSKINFIIDIKTKDGYVFRIKIIALTYRALNTSRKHALRIIARDIINQTVPEMTIDQFVQATVYSKINSDLMAAFKRV
;
A
#
# COMPACT_ATOMS: atom_id res chain seq x y z
N MET A 1 -25.37 -30.81 -42.06
CA MET A 1 -23.92 -30.48 -41.91
C MET A 1 -23.59 -30.41 -40.42
N ALA A 2 -22.81 -31.37 -39.90
CA ALA A 2 -22.40 -31.37 -38.47
C ALA A 2 -21.36 -30.31 -38.21
N ARG A 3 -21.64 -29.35 -37.33
CA ARG A 3 -20.70 -28.34 -36.83
C ARG A 3 -19.56 -29.08 -36.11
N ARG A 4 -18.34 -29.09 -36.69
CA ARG A 4 -17.14 -29.58 -36.01
C ARG A 4 -16.98 -28.77 -34.72
N LYS A 5 -17.19 -29.40 -33.54
CA LYS A 5 -16.85 -28.86 -32.24
C LYS A 5 -15.33 -28.59 -32.24
N GLY A 6 -14.93 -27.31 -32.25
CA GLY A 6 -13.54 -26.95 -32.13
C GLY A 6 -12.99 -27.55 -30.85
N ARG A 7 -11.77 -28.11 -30.91
CA ARG A 7 -11.06 -28.70 -29.78
C ARG A 7 -10.90 -27.60 -28.72
N ILE A 8 -11.48 -27.80 -27.53
CA ILE A 8 -11.34 -26.85 -26.42
C ILE A 8 -9.87 -26.80 -26.04
N LYS A 9 -9.22 -25.67 -26.29
CA LYS A 9 -7.85 -25.42 -25.85
C LYS A 9 -7.82 -25.23 -24.34
N ASP A 10 -7.01 -25.99 -23.65
CA ASP A 10 -6.77 -25.80 -22.21
C ASP A 10 -5.83 -24.59 -22.01
N LYS A 11 -6.41 -23.46 -21.63
CA LYS A 11 -5.68 -22.21 -21.40
C LYS A 11 -4.65 -22.29 -20.27
N TRP A 12 -4.79 -23.26 -19.35
CA TRP A 12 -3.85 -23.44 -18.26
C TRP A 12 -2.55 -24.08 -18.70
N ARG A 13 -2.58 -24.94 -19.69
CA ARG A 13 -1.40 -25.63 -20.22
C ARG A 13 -0.42 -24.68 -20.91
N GLU A 14 -0.89 -23.54 -21.39
CA GLU A 14 -0.07 -22.53 -22.08
C GLU A 14 0.53 -21.51 -21.08
N LYS A 15 0.19 -21.57 -19.77
CA LYS A 15 0.70 -20.63 -18.78
C LYS A 15 2.05 -21.05 -18.26
N ARG A 16 2.94 -20.05 -18.12
CA ARG A 16 4.20 -20.16 -17.41
C ARG A 16 4.15 -19.44 -16.08
N TRP A 17 4.94 -19.87 -15.12
CA TRP A 17 5.07 -19.24 -13.83
C TRP A 17 6.21 -18.24 -13.83
N VAL A 18 5.93 -17.02 -13.38
CA VAL A 18 6.91 -15.94 -13.27
C VAL A 18 7.09 -15.56 -11.82
N ASN A 19 8.34 -15.46 -11.40
CA ASN A 19 8.69 -15.00 -10.05
C ASN A 19 8.65 -13.48 -10.00
N VAL A 20 7.83 -12.94 -9.11
CA VAL A 20 7.63 -11.50 -8.95
C VAL A 20 8.48 -11.00 -7.78
N ASN A 21 9.35 -10.03 -8.07
CA ASN A 21 10.25 -9.43 -7.09
C ASN A 21 9.72 -8.06 -6.61
N ALA A 22 9.95 -7.77 -5.33
CA ALA A 22 9.71 -6.45 -4.75
C ALA A 22 10.57 -5.37 -5.43
N PRO A 23 10.19 -4.09 -5.36
CA PRO A 23 11.03 -2.99 -5.82
C PRO A 23 12.29 -2.84 -4.96
N ASP A 24 13.22 -1.99 -5.40
CA ASP A 24 14.50 -1.75 -4.71
C ASP A 24 14.33 -1.29 -3.26
N SER A 25 13.26 -0.55 -2.97
CA SER A 25 12.89 -0.13 -1.61
C SER A 25 12.75 -1.29 -0.61
N PHE A 26 12.51 -2.52 -1.10
CA PHE A 26 12.34 -3.74 -0.33
C PHE A 26 13.36 -4.82 -0.69
N ASN A 27 14.57 -4.45 -1.13
CA ASN A 27 15.70 -5.35 -1.42
C ASN A 27 15.38 -6.44 -2.46
N LYS A 28 14.49 -6.22 -3.41
CA LYS A 28 14.12 -7.18 -4.47
C LYS A 28 13.76 -8.59 -3.97
N VAL A 29 13.19 -8.68 -2.76
CA VAL A 29 12.76 -9.96 -2.21
C VAL A 29 11.70 -10.59 -3.12
N PRO A 30 11.76 -11.91 -3.40
CA PRO A 30 10.70 -12.59 -4.14
C PRO A 30 9.40 -12.58 -3.32
N ILE A 31 8.31 -12.13 -3.95
CA ILE A 31 7.02 -11.91 -3.27
C ILE A 31 6.02 -13.00 -3.63
N ALA A 32 5.93 -13.35 -4.90
CA ALA A 32 4.89 -14.25 -5.39
C ALA A 32 5.27 -14.91 -6.71
N TYR A 33 4.61 -16.04 -7.00
CA TYR A 33 4.62 -16.68 -8.30
C TYR A 33 3.29 -16.41 -9.01
N VAL A 34 3.34 -15.87 -10.21
CA VAL A 34 2.15 -15.50 -10.97
C VAL A 34 2.11 -16.26 -12.29
N PRO A 35 1.00 -16.96 -12.59
CA PRO A 35 0.85 -17.62 -13.87
C PRO A 35 0.48 -16.61 -14.96
N ILE A 36 1.27 -16.56 -16.03
CA ILE A 36 1.05 -15.69 -17.18
C ILE A 36 1.06 -16.47 -18.47
N THR A 37 0.30 -16.02 -19.47
CA THR A 37 0.36 -16.54 -20.83
C THR A 37 1.33 -15.71 -21.65
N ASP A 38 1.13 -14.38 -21.65
CA ASP A 38 1.91 -13.41 -22.40
C ASP A 38 2.44 -12.34 -21.46
N ASP A 39 3.59 -11.77 -21.75
CA ASP A 39 4.25 -10.76 -20.92
C ASP A 39 3.45 -9.44 -20.85
N GLU A 40 2.81 -9.06 -21.94
CA GLU A 40 1.94 -7.89 -22.01
C GLU A 40 0.76 -7.98 -21.04
N ASN A 41 0.17 -9.17 -20.91
CA ASN A 41 -0.95 -9.42 -19.99
C ASN A 41 -0.54 -9.45 -18.51
N ALA A 42 0.75 -9.56 -18.20
CA ALA A 42 1.26 -9.51 -16.84
C ALA A 42 1.49 -8.08 -16.37
N SER A 43 1.93 -7.20 -17.27
CA SER A 43 2.15 -5.79 -16.96
C SER A 43 0.85 -5.14 -16.45
N GLY A 44 0.98 -4.32 -15.43
CA GLY A 44 -0.17 -3.65 -14.80
C GLY A 44 -0.94 -4.48 -13.76
N ARG A 45 -0.71 -5.79 -13.64
CA ARG A 45 -1.33 -6.60 -12.58
C ARG A 45 -0.83 -6.15 -11.21
N VAL A 46 -1.75 -6.14 -10.25
CA VAL A 46 -1.47 -5.75 -8.87
C VAL A 46 -1.49 -6.99 -7.98
N ILE A 47 -0.44 -7.12 -7.17
CA ILE A 47 -0.26 -8.22 -6.23
C ILE A 47 -0.38 -7.65 -4.82
N GLU A 48 -1.22 -8.27 -4.00
CA GLU A 48 -1.38 -7.97 -2.58
C GLU A 48 -0.46 -8.89 -1.77
N VAL A 49 0.34 -8.30 -0.89
CA VAL A 49 1.26 -9.03 -0.01
C VAL A 49 1.21 -8.41 1.38
N THR A 50 1.39 -9.20 2.43
CA THR A 50 1.52 -8.65 3.78
C THR A 50 2.96 -8.18 4.02
N LEU A 51 3.14 -7.20 4.89
CA LEU A 51 4.48 -6.74 5.26
C LEU A 51 5.29 -7.86 5.92
N PHE A 52 4.61 -8.78 6.63
CA PHE A 52 5.23 -9.94 7.24
C PHE A 52 5.88 -10.86 6.21
N ASP A 53 5.24 -11.10 5.05
CA ASP A 53 5.78 -11.97 4.01
C ASP A 53 7.08 -11.42 3.41
N ILE A 54 7.24 -10.09 3.42
CA ILE A 54 8.44 -9.42 2.90
C ILE A 54 9.57 -9.40 3.93
N LEU A 55 9.27 -8.97 5.15
CA LEU A 55 10.29 -8.74 6.19
C LEU A 55 10.52 -9.96 7.09
N LYS A 56 9.54 -10.88 7.19
CA LYS A 56 9.55 -12.06 8.06
C LYS A 56 9.92 -11.74 9.52
N GLY A 57 9.51 -10.55 9.96
CA GLY A 57 9.80 -10.03 11.30
C GLY A 57 8.66 -10.32 12.30
N ASP A 58 8.07 -9.28 12.85
CA ASP A 58 7.05 -9.38 13.88
C ASP A 58 5.68 -9.83 13.36
N PRO A 59 4.94 -10.68 14.08
CA PRO A 59 3.58 -11.10 13.72
C PRO A 59 2.60 -9.93 13.55
N SER A 60 2.81 -8.79 14.23
CA SER A 60 2.00 -7.58 14.06
C SER A 60 2.02 -7.03 12.63
N GLN A 61 3.03 -7.39 11.83
CA GLN A 61 3.18 -6.96 10.44
C GLN A 61 2.14 -7.55 9.49
N HIS A 62 1.38 -8.59 9.88
CA HIS A 62 0.22 -9.06 9.13
C HIS A 62 -0.91 -8.04 9.00
N GLN A 63 -0.92 -7.02 9.86
CA GLN A 63 -1.90 -5.93 9.81
C GLN A 63 -1.69 -4.98 8.63
N TYR A 64 -0.52 -5.01 8.00
CA TYR A 64 -0.13 -4.14 6.91
C TYR A 64 -0.18 -4.88 5.58
N LYS A 65 -0.93 -4.32 4.64
CA LYS A 65 -1.07 -4.82 3.27
C LYS A 65 -0.37 -3.88 2.32
N ILE A 66 0.49 -4.43 1.49
CA ILE A 66 1.21 -3.70 0.46
C ILE A 66 0.78 -4.24 -0.90
N TYR A 67 0.59 -3.34 -1.83
CA TYR A 67 0.20 -3.66 -3.20
C TYR A 67 1.33 -3.22 -4.13
N PHE A 68 1.81 -4.19 -4.89
CA PHE A 68 2.81 -3.96 -5.92
C PHE A 68 2.20 -4.17 -7.29
N GLN A 69 2.53 -3.31 -8.23
CA GLN A 69 2.11 -3.45 -9.62
C GLN A 69 3.28 -3.96 -10.45
N ILE A 70 3.06 -4.99 -11.27
CA ILE A 70 4.06 -5.49 -12.21
C ILE A 70 4.30 -4.42 -13.26
N ASP A 71 5.55 -4.01 -13.44
CA ASP A 71 5.99 -3.05 -14.44
C ASP A 71 6.50 -3.79 -15.67
N LYS A 72 7.55 -4.59 -15.53
CA LYS A 72 8.21 -5.32 -16.62
C LYS A 72 8.39 -6.79 -16.26
N VAL A 73 8.37 -7.62 -17.28
CA VAL A 73 8.64 -9.05 -17.18
C VAL A 73 9.86 -9.36 -18.03
N ASP A 74 10.89 -9.91 -17.40
CA ASP A 74 12.13 -10.33 -18.05
C ASP A 74 12.30 -11.85 -17.87
N GLY A 75 11.89 -12.63 -18.88
CA GLY A 75 11.92 -14.10 -18.82
C GLY A 75 11.07 -14.61 -17.66
N ASP A 76 11.69 -15.28 -16.67
CA ASP A 76 10.99 -15.86 -15.51
C ASP A 76 10.95 -14.94 -14.29
N LYS A 77 11.38 -13.68 -14.43
CA LYS A 77 11.37 -12.68 -13.37
C LYS A 77 10.54 -11.47 -13.78
N ALA A 78 9.79 -10.94 -12.84
CA ALA A 78 9.03 -9.69 -13.02
C ALA A 78 9.46 -8.66 -11.99
N SER A 79 9.72 -7.44 -12.45
CA SER A 79 9.94 -6.27 -11.60
C SER A 79 8.63 -5.58 -11.26
N THR A 80 8.56 -4.99 -10.07
CA THR A 80 7.35 -4.30 -9.61
C THR A 80 7.65 -2.89 -9.15
N ILE A 81 6.61 -2.07 -9.17
CA ILE A 81 6.58 -0.74 -8.58
C ILE A 81 5.60 -0.71 -7.40
N PHE A 82 5.88 0.14 -6.42
CA PHE A 82 4.96 0.36 -5.31
C PHE A 82 3.67 1.03 -5.80
N LYS A 83 2.53 0.46 -5.45
CA LYS A 83 1.21 0.98 -5.83
C LYS A 83 0.44 1.56 -4.66
N ARG A 84 0.38 0.83 -3.54
CA ARG A 84 -0.49 1.16 -2.42
C ARG A 84 -0.02 0.49 -1.13
N PHE A 85 -0.27 1.15 -0.01
CA PHE A 85 -0.12 0.62 1.34
C PHE A 85 -1.40 0.87 2.12
N GLU A 86 -1.87 -0.11 2.87
CA GLU A 86 -3.03 0.07 3.73
C GLU A 86 -2.99 -0.86 4.95
N TYR A 87 -3.68 -0.46 5.99
CA TYR A 87 -3.97 -1.35 7.11
C TYR A 87 -5.10 -2.30 6.74
N SER A 88 -5.07 -3.53 7.27
CA SER A 88 -6.18 -4.46 7.11
C SER A 88 -7.47 -3.86 7.67
N LYS A 89 -8.58 -4.10 6.99
CA LYS A 89 -9.88 -3.54 7.39
C LYS A 89 -10.34 -4.06 8.74
N GLU A 90 -10.01 -5.31 9.04
CA GLU A 90 -10.32 -6.00 10.28
C GLU A 90 -9.59 -5.33 11.45
N PHE A 91 -8.31 -5.05 11.28
CA PHE A 91 -7.51 -4.33 12.26
C PHE A 91 -8.05 -2.92 12.53
N LEU A 92 -8.35 -2.16 11.47
CA LEU A 92 -8.92 -0.82 11.64
C LEU A 92 -10.28 -0.83 12.36
N ARG A 93 -11.08 -1.88 12.16
CA ARG A 93 -12.36 -2.04 12.84
C ARG A 93 -12.19 -2.37 14.31
N SER A 94 -11.20 -3.20 14.66
CA SER A 94 -10.92 -3.58 16.05
C SER A 94 -10.46 -2.41 16.92
N LEU A 95 -9.85 -1.38 16.30
CA LEU A 95 -9.38 -0.18 17.00
C LEU A 95 -10.49 0.80 17.37
N VAL A 96 -11.66 0.72 16.72
CA VAL A 96 -12.77 1.65 16.97
C VAL A 96 -13.53 1.23 18.22
N ARG A 97 -13.59 2.12 19.22
CA ARG A 97 -14.27 1.88 20.50
C ARG A 97 -15.41 2.87 20.73
N ARG A 98 -16.39 2.49 21.55
CA ARG A 98 -17.45 3.39 22.02
C ARG A 98 -16.83 4.53 22.84
N GLY A 99 -17.37 5.75 22.70
CA GLY A 99 -16.86 6.94 23.42
C GLY A 99 -15.59 7.55 22.81
N SER A 100 -15.01 6.95 21.74
CA SER A 100 -13.88 7.51 21.00
C SER A 100 -14.36 8.30 19.77
N SER A 101 -13.49 9.19 19.26
CA SER A 101 -13.73 9.86 17.98
C SER A 101 -12.81 9.31 16.90
N LYS A 102 -13.39 8.97 15.75
CA LYS A 102 -12.66 8.62 14.54
C LYS A 102 -12.61 9.84 13.62
N ILE A 103 -11.40 10.32 13.34
CA ILE A 103 -11.16 11.47 12.48
C ILE A 103 -10.53 10.95 11.20
N ASN A 104 -11.19 11.18 10.07
CA ASN A 104 -10.68 10.83 8.76
C ASN A 104 -10.48 12.11 7.96
N PHE A 105 -9.39 12.17 7.22
CA PHE A 105 -9.22 13.14 6.16
C PHE A 105 -8.37 12.56 5.05
N ILE A 106 -8.51 13.12 3.87
CA ILE A 106 -7.83 12.69 2.65
C ILE A 106 -7.10 13.91 2.10
N ILE A 107 -5.88 13.67 1.66
CA ILE A 107 -5.04 14.69 1.03
C ILE A 107 -4.33 14.06 -0.17
N ASP A 108 -4.28 14.81 -1.27
CA ASP A 108 -3.54 14.44 -2.46
C ASP A 108 -2.23 15.23 -2.47
N ILE A 109 -1.10 14.54 -2.56
CA ILE A 109 0.24 15.14 -2.47
C ILE A 109 1.12 14.58 -3.57
N LYS A 110 2.02 15.43 -4.05
CA LYS A 110 3.03 15.10 -5.04
C LYS A 110 4.39 14.95 -4.37
N THR A 111 5.09 13.84 -4.65
CA THR A 111 6.47 13.62 -4.20
C THR A 111 7.46 14.39 -5.08
N LYS A 112 8.73 14.47 -4.63
CA LYS A 112 9.82 15.10 -5.39
C LYS A 112 9.96 14.52 -6.80
N ASP A 113 9.75 13.22 -6.96
CA ASP A 113 9.85 12.50 -8.24
C ASP A 113 8.64 12.68 -9.15
N GLY A 114 7.64 13.48 -8.74
CA GLY A 114 6.45 13.76 -9.54
C GLY A 114 5.29 12.78 -9.38
N TYR A 115 5.42 11.73 -8.57
CA TYR A 115 4.33 10.80 -8.28
C TYR A 115 3.27 11.46 -7.39
N VAL A 116 2.00 11.24 -7.72
CA VAL A 116 0.86 11.74 -6.94
C VAL A 116 0.28 10.63 -6.09
N PHE A 117 0.23 10.84 -4.78
CA PHE A 117 -0.36 9.90 -3.83
C PHE A 117 -1.57 10.50 -3.14
N ARG A 118 -2.61 9.68 -3.01
CA ARG A 118 -3.76 9.98 -2.16
C ARG A 118 -3.55 9.36 -0.79
N ILE A 119 -3.28 10.20 0.20
CA ILE A 119 -3.03 9.78 1.57
C ILE A 119 -4.33 9.90 2.36
N LYS A 120 -4.76 8.79 2.94
CA LYS A 120 -5.89 8.75 3.87
C LYS A 120 -5.36 8.58 5.29
N ILE A 121 -5.55 9.58 6.12
CA ILE A 121 -5.15 9.55 7.53
C ILE A 121 -6.37 9.24 8.38
N ILE A 122 -6.20 8.29 9.30
CA ILE A 122 -7.19 7.88 10.27
C ILE A 122 -6.59 8.10 11.66
N ALA A 123 -7.11 9.10 12.37
CA ALA A 123 -6.76 9.34 13.76
C ALA A 123 -7.90 8.84 14.67
N LEU A 124 -7.54 8.05 15.67
CA LEU A 124 -8.45 7.53 16.68
C LEU A 124 -8.09 8.18 18.01
N THR A 125 -9.08 8.71 18.71
CA THR A 125 -8.87 9.34 20.00
C THR A 125 -9.42 8.46 21.12
N TYR A 126 -8.87 8.58 22.30
CA TYR A 126 -9.30 7.80 23.46
C TYR A 126 -10.69 8.25 23.96
N ARG A 127 -10.98 9.55 23.89
CA ARG A 127 -12.26 10.16 24.30
C ARG A 127 -12.92 10.89 23.13
N ALA A 128 -14.22 11.14 23.25
CA ALA A 128 -14.94 11.95 22.29
C ALA A 128 -14.39 13.39 22.26
N LEU A 129 -14.13 13.91 21.07
CA LEU A 129 -13.63 15.26 20.84
C LEU A 129 -14.72 16.15 20.25
N ASN A 130 -14.67 17.43 20.61
CA ASN A 130 -15.49 18.48 20.01
C ASN A 130 -15.08 18.75 18.56
N THR A 131 -15.99 19.32 17.78
CA THR A 131 -15.78 19.61 16.36
C THR A 131 -14.58 20.52 16.12
N SER A 132 -14.37 21.53 16.96
CA SER A 132 -13.23 22.46 16.85
C SER A 132 -11.88 21.73 16.96
N ARG A 133 -11.73 20.82 17.93
CA ARG A 133 -10.50 20.02 18.09
C ARG A 133 -10.30 19.05 16.92
N LYS A 134 -11.37 18.42 16.43
CA LYS A 134 -11.29 17.58 15.23
C LYS A 134 -10.81 18.36 14.02
N HIS A 135 -11.23 19.62 13.89
CA HIS A 135 -10.79 20.50 12.81
C HIS A 135 -9.31 20.87 12.95
N ALA A 136 -8.89 21.28 14.16
CA ALA A 136 -7.49 21.59 14.46
C ALA A 136 -6.55 20.42 14.11
N LEU A 137 -6.91 19.20 14.50
CA LEU A 137 -6.12 17.99 14.17
C LEU A 137 -5.98 17.77 12.66
N ARG A 138 -7.03 18.07 11.87
CA ARG A 138 -6.93 17.96 10.40
C ARG A 138 -5.98 18.99 9.79
N ILE A 139 -6.00 20.23 10.31
CA ILE A 139 -5.09 21.29 9.85
C ILE A 139 -3.64 20.91 10.16
N ILE A 140 -3.35 20.57 11.41
CA ILE A 140 -2.00 20.16 11.81
C ILE A 140 -1.46 19.00 10.97
N ALA A 141 -2.29 17.99 10.75
CA ALA A 141 -1.89 16.86 9.93
C ALA A 141 -1.63 17.25 8.47
N ARG A 142 -2.45 18.14 7.91
CA ARG A 142 -2.24 18.66 6.56
C ARG A 142 -0.92 19.40 6.43
N ASP A 143 -0.61 20.27 7.40
CA ASP A 143 0.59 21.09 7.38
C ASP A 143 1.85 20.23 7.47
N ILE A 144 1.88 19.26 8.39
CA ILE A 144 3.01 18.32 8.52
C ILE A 144 3.25 17.56 7.21
N ILE A 145 2.19 17.01 6.62
CA ILE A 145 2.33 16.21 5.41
C ILE A 145 2.75 17.06 4.22
N ASN A 146 2.18 18.27 4.07
CA ASN A 146 2.56 19.20 3.01
C ASN A 146 4.00 19.68 3.12
N GLN A 147 4.57 19.70 4.32
CA GLN A 147 5.98 20.04 4.53
C GLN A 147 6.91 18.86 4.27
N THR A 148 6.53 17.67 4.75
CA THR A 148 7.42 16.51 4.77
C THR A 148 7.47 15.74 3.44
N VAL A 149 6.31 15.48 2.82
CA VAL A 149 6.23 14.57 1.66
C VAL A 149 6.82 15.15 0.37
N PRO A 150 6.66 16.44 0.03
CA PRO A 150 7.22 17.00 -1.21
C PRO A 150 8.75 16.97 -1.29
N GLU A 151 9.43 16.87 -0.15
CA GLU A 151 10.89 16.79 -0.08
C GLU A 151 11.43 15.37 -0.27
N MET A 152 10.55 14.36 -0.14
CA MET A 152 10.91 12.94 -0.20
C MET A 152 10.81 12.38 -1.61
N THR A 153 11.71 11.46 -1.96
CA THR A 153 11.56 10.56 -3.11
C THR A 153 10.51 9.49 -2.80
N ILE A 154 10.03 8.78 -3.85
CA ILE A 154 9.05 7.71 -3.67
C ILE A 154 9.54 6.65 -2.69
N ASP A 155 10.80 6.22 -2.78
CA ASP A 155 11.36 5.18 -1.93
C ASP A 155 11.47 5.62 -0.48
N GLN A 156 11.91 6.86 -0.24
CA GLN A 156 11.96 7.46 1.09
C GLN A 156 10.57 7.58 1.71
N PHE A 157 9.58 8.01 0.92
CA PHE A 157 8.19 8.11 1.37
C PHE A 157 7.61 6.75 1.73
N VAL A 158 7.83 5.73 0.90
CA VAL A 158 7.38 4.35 1.15
C VAL A 158 8.01 3.81 2.43
N GLN A 159 9.32 3.95 2.59
CA GLN A 159 10.02 3.52 3.80
C GLN A 159 9.52 4.27 5.04
N ALA A 160 9.41 5.60 4.99
CA ALA A 160 8.92 6.40 6.11
C ALA A 160 7.48 6.03 6.52
N THR A 161 6.65 5.63 5.55
CA THR A 161 5.27 5.19 5.81
C THR A 161 5.23 3.79 6.42
N VAL A 162 5.96 2.84 5.83
CA VAL A 162 5.99 1.43 6.26
C VAL A 162 6.61 1.30 7.66
N TYR A 163 7.71 1.99 7.92
CA TYR A 163 8.36 2.02 9.24
C TYR A 163 7.71 2.99 10.24
N SER A 164 6.52 3.52 9.91
CA SER A 164 5.71 4.35 10.82
C SER A 164 6.38 5.65 11.31
N LYS A 165 7.40 6.15 10.63
CA LYS A 165 8.06 7.42 10.98
C LYS A 165 7.06 8.58 10.89
N ILE A 166 6.33 8.69 9.78
CA ILE A 166 5.29 9.70 9.58
C ILE A 166 4.20 9.60 10.65
N ASN A 167 3.82 8.37 11.05
CA ASN A 167 2.83 8.18 12.11
C ASN A 167 3.32 8.70 13.46
N SER A 168 4.61 8.51 13.79
CA SER A 168 5.22 9.00 15.03
C SER A 168 5.22 10.53 15.08
N ASP A 169 5.58 11.18 13.99
CA ASP A 169 5.60 12.64 13.87
C ASP A 169 4.20 13.23 14.02
N LEU A 170 3.21 12.63 13.36
CA LEU A 170 1.80 13.00 13.50
C LEU A 170 1.29 12.80 14.94
N MET A 171 1.63 11.68 15.58
CA MET A 171 1.26 11.43 16.98
C MET A 171 1.87 12.46 17.94
N ALA A 172 3.13 12.82 17.74
CA ALA A 172 3.80 13.84 18.55
C ALA A 172 3.11 15.22 18.46
N ALA A 173 2.70 15.58 17.24
CA ALA A 173 1.98 16.83 17.01
C ALA A 173 0.54 16.80 17.57
N PHE A 174 -0.16 15.69 17.46
CA PHE A 174 -1.54 15.55 17.95
C PHE A 174 -1.65 15.58 19.47
N LYS A 175 -0.61 15.19 20.20
CA LYS A 175 -0.56 15.27 21.67
C LYS A 175 -0.62 16.71 22.22
N ARG A 176 -0.39 17.71 21.37
CA ARG A 176 -0.40 19.13 21.75
C ARG A 176 -1.80 19.77 21.72
N VAL A 177 -2.81 19.05 21.19
CA VAL A 177 -4.21 19.49 21.03
C VAL A 177 -5.16 18.74 21.97
#